data_0d0ff66b7e5157ac9d68f0114c56c401
#
_entry.id   0d0ff66b7e5157ac9d68f0114c56c401
#
_cell.length_a   1.000
_cell.length_b   1.000
_cell.length_c   1.000
_cell.angle_alpha   90.00
_cell.angle_beta   90.00
_cell.angle_gamma   90.00
#
_symmetry.space_group_name_H-M   'P 1'
#
loop_
_entity.id
_entity.type
_entity.pdbx_description
1 polymer ?
#
loop_
_entity_poly.entity_id
_entity_poly.type
_entity_poly.pdbx_seq_one_letter_code
_entity_poly.pdbx_strand_id
1 'polypeptide(L)'
;MSNLFRSIGNASLYKIIKFFARMQLFMQMKVGLLKMYAPNPFVPRENILKDERACYGRLDAINQFLPDNAQPTTLDVGCNLGFFTFNMAKRGGFSIGIDYGRNEILAAKALAHKHLVSNIVFTQMEVTPANASRLPKADMVICLSIFHHWIRKLGQADSLQIMRGLADSANKYFVFDTGQPNEKNVDWNESLEFMYPDIGKWADDYFKALGFSEVVNLGEHRTSLSEVPRTLFIAVKDTHE
;
A
#
# COMPACT_ATOMS: atom_id res chain seq x y z
N MET A 1 -33.97 -15.92 35.70
CA MET A 1 -32.58 -15.63 36.15
C MET A 1 -31.48 -16.20 35.25
N SER A 2 -31.72 -17.20 34.40
CA SER A 2 -30.66 -17.83 33.56
C SER A 2 -30.15 -17.02 32.37
N ASN A 3 -30.94 -16.11 31.80
CA ASN A 3 -30.56 -15.33 30.63
C ASN A 3 -29.70 -14.08 30.93
N LEU A 4 -29.79 -13.54 32.14
CA LEU A 4 -29.01 -12.36 32.55
C LEU A 4 -27.53 -12.72 32.81
N PHE A 5 -27.28 -13.89 33.39
CA PHE A 5 -25.93 -14.39 33.66
C PHE A 5 -25.18 -14.79 32.35
N ARG A 6 -25.89 -15.29 31.33
CA ARG A 6 -25.28 -15.56 30.00
C ARG A 6 -24.87 -14.27 29.27
N SER A 7 -25.67 -13.20 29.37
CA SER A 7 -25.39 -11.90 28.75
C SER A 7 -24.18 -11.21 29.39
N ILE A 8 -24.05 -11.25 30.72
CA ILE A 8 -22.93 -10.64 31.44
C ILE A 8 -21.62 -11.44 31.19
N GLY A 9 -21.68 -12.77 31.14
CA GLY A 9 -20.54 -13.62 30.84
C GLY A 9 -19.95 -13.39 29.44
N ASN A 10 -20.81 -13.27 28.42
CA ASN A 10 -20.38 -13.04 27.05
C ASN A 10 -19.77 -11.64 26.85
N ALA A 11 -20.33 -10.60 27.47
CA ALA A 11 -19.78 -9.24 27.43
C ALA A 11 -18.41 -9.13 28.14
N SER A 12 -18.24 -9.84 29.25
CA SER A 12 -16.99 -9.89 29.99
C SER A 12 -15.93 -10.70 29.22
N LEU A 13 -16.30 -11.85 28.69
CA LEU A 13 -15.43 -12.69 27.86
C LEU A 13 -15.00 -11.94 26.58
N TYR A 14 -15.88 -11.23 25.91
CA TYR A 14 -15.57 -10.41 24.75
C TYR A 14 -14.59 -9.26 25.07
N LYS A 15 -14.73 -8.61 26.22
CA LYS A 15 -13.78 -7.59 26.69
C LYS A 15 -12.41 -8.18 27.00
N ILE A 16 -12.36 -9.36 27.59
CA ILE A 16 -11.13 -10.10 27.90
C ILE A 16 -10.43 -10.53 26.60
N ILE A 17 -11.16 -11.11 25.65
CA ILE A 17 -10.61 -11.49 24.33
C ILE A 17 -10.08 -10.28 23.60
N LYS A 18 -10.81 -9.14 23.58
CA LYS A 18 -10.32 -7.89 23.00
C LYS A 18 -9.08 -7.33 23.70
N PHE A 19 -9.01 -7.45 25.02
CA PHE A 19 -7.85 -7.03 25.80
C PHE A 19 -6.62 -7.86 25.45
N PHE A 20 -6.75 -9.20 25.43
CA PHE A 20 -5.65 -10.09 25.06
C PHE A 20 -5.24 -9.94 23.59
N ALA A 21 -6.17 -9.79 22.65
CA ALA A 21 -5.87 -9.52 21.26
C ALA A 21 -5.11 -8.19 21.08
N ARG A 22 -5.52 -7.13 21.80
CA ARG A 22 -4.82 -5.84 21.83
C ARG A 22 -3.44 -5.94 22.46
N MET A 23 -3.30 -6.71 23.55
CA MET A 23 -2.04 -6.93 24.23
C MET A 23 -1.09 -7.77 23.37
N GLN A 24 -1.58 -8.80 22.70
CA GLN A 24 -0.80 -9.64 21.78
C GLN A 24 -0.33 -8.81 20.57
N LEU A 25 -1.20 -8.01 19.97
CA LEU A 25 -0.85 -7.07 18.89
C LEU A 25 0.20 -6.04 19.36
N PHE A 26 0.01 -5.48 20.56
CA PHE A 26 0.95 -4.52 21.16
C PHE A 26 2.31 -5.16 21.50
N MET A 27 2.30 -6.39 21.99
CA MET A 27 3.53 -7.18 22.28
C MET A 27 4.24 -7.53 20.96
N GLN A 28 3.53 -7.97 19.93
CA GLN A 28 4.11 -8.24 18.61
C GLN A 28 4.73 -6.98 17.97
N MET A 29 4.09 -5.83 18.14
CA MET A 29 4.63 -4.54 17.69
C MET A 29 5.85 -4.07 18.51
N LYS A 30 5.93 -4.36 19.82
CA LYS A 30 7.08 -3.97 20.67
C LYS A 30 8.27 -4.92 20.59
N VAL A 31 8.07 -6.20 20.32
CA VAL A 31 9.13 -7.23 20.37
C VAL A 31 9.83 -7.43 19.02
N GLY A 32 9.47 -6.64 17.97
CA GLY A 32 10.12 -6.74 16.66
C GLY A 32 9.88 -8.07 15.93
N LEU A 33 8.92 -8.88 16.39
CA LEU A 33 8.53 -10.15 15.75
C LEU A 33 7.76 -9.95 14.44
N LEU A 34 7.16 -8.78 14.24
CA LEU A 34 6.70 -8.32 12.93
C LEU A 34 7.80 -7.41 12.37
N LYS A 35 8.54 -7.89 11.38
CA LYS A 35 9.33 -7.01 10.51
C LYS A 35 8.35 -6.02 9.89
N MET A 36 8.31 -4.82 10.45
CA MET A 36 7.41 -3.77 9.97
C MET A 36 7.94 -3.33 8.61
N TYR A 37 7.25 -3.71 7.56
CA TYR A 37 7.57 -3.26 6.20
C TYR A 37 7.46 -1.74 6.06
N ALA A 38 6.54 -1.15 6.78
CA ALA A 38 6.31 0.29 6.78
C ALA A 38 6.21 0.82 8.22
N PRO A 39 6.73 2.03 8.49
CA PRO A 39 6.68 2.61 9.83
C PRO A 39 5.27 3.02 10.22
N ASN A 40 5.06 3.14 11.53
CA ASN A 40 3.83 3.72 12.05
C ASN A 40 3.75 5.21 11.65
N PRO A 41 2.72 5.64 10.88
CA PRO A 41 2.61 7.00 10.34
C PRO A 41 2.36 8.08 11.40
N PHE A 42 2.17 7.70 12.66
CA PHE A 42 1.96 8.61 13.81
C PHE A 42 3.17 8.69 14.76
N VAL A 43 4.25 7.99 14.42
CA VAL A 43 5.53 8.14 15.12
C VAL A 43 6.36 9.19 14.39
N PRO A 44 6.94 10.18 15.10
CA PRO A 44 7.85 11.16 14.50
C PRO A 44 9.00 10.47 13.75
N ARG A 45 9.35 10.98 12.57
CA ARG A 45 10.34 10.36 11.66
C ARG A 45 11.70 10.12 12.34
N GLU A 46 12.11 11.01 13.23
CA GLU A 46 13.35 10.91 14.00
C GLU A 46 13.37 9.72 14.97
N ASN A 47 12.19 9.27 15.43
CA ASN A 47 12.04 8.16 16.36
C ASN A 47 11.85 6.80 15.67
N ILE A 48 11.90 6.76 14.32
CA ILE A 48 11.73 5.54 13.53
C ILE A 48 13.11 4.94 13.26
N LEU A 49 13.20 3.61 13.33
CA LEU A 49 14.43 2.87 13.02
C LEU A 49 14.87 3.16 11.57
N LYS A 50 16.20 3.20 11.35
CA LYS A 50 16.80 3.60 10.06
C LYS A 50 16.26 2.78 8.88
N ASP A 51 16.07 1.48 9.05
CA ASP A 51 15.62 0.58 7.99
C ASP A 51 14.15 0.79 7.64
N GLU A 52 13.32 1.18 8.62
CA GLU A 52 11.91 1.50 8.41
C GLU A 52 11.70 2.87 7.72
N ARG A 53 12.73 3.73 7.71
CA ARG A 53 12.66 5.07 7.06
C ARG A 53 12.64 5.02 5.54
N ALA A 54 12.90 3.88 4.93
CA ALA A 54 12.90 3.71 3.48
C ALA A 54 11.60 4.15 2.81
N CYS A 55 10.45 4.00 3.49
CA CYS A 55 9.16 4.47 2.99
C CYS A 55 9.06 5.99 2.85
N TYR A 56 9.80 6.75 3.67
CA TYR A 56 9.74 8.23 3.62
C TYR A 56 10.35 8.81 2.36
N GLY A 57 11.41 8.22 1.80
CA GLY A 57 11.97 8.69 0.53
C GLY A 57 10.94 8.67 -0.59
N ARG A 58 10.18 7.58 -0.69
CA ARG A 58 9.07 7.46 -1.66
C ARG A 58 7.93 8.44 -1.38
N LEU A 59 7.55 8.59 -0.11
CA LEU A 59 6.51 9.55 0.30
C LEU A 59 6.92 10.99 -0.02
N ASP A 60 8.18 11.36 0.28
CA ASP A 60 8.71 12.70 0.00
C ASP A 60 8.70 12.98 -1.51
N ALA A 61 9.11 12.01 -2.35
CA ALA A 61 9.09 12.13 -3.79
C ALA A 61 7.66 12.30 -4.36
N ILE A 62 6.70 11.52 -3.85
CA ILE A 62 5.27 11.67 -4.21
C ILE A 62 4.78 13.05 -3.81
N ASN A 63 5.09 13.51 -2.59
CA ASN A 63 4.65 14.81 -2.10
C ASN A 63 5.26 15.99 -2.88
N GLN A 64 6.52 15.87 -3.30
CA GLN A 64 7.18 16.90 -4.13
C GLN A 64 6.59 16.98 -5.55
N PHE A 65 6.12 15.88 -6.09
CA PHE A 65 5.47 15.84 -7.40
C PHE A 65 4.07 16.44 -7.37
N LEU A 66 3.30 16.17 -6.32
CA LEU A 66 1.94 16.66 -6.20
C LEU A 66 1.89 18.16 -5.89
N PRO A 67 0.98 18.94 -6.51
CA PRO A 67 0.76 20.32 -6.08
C PRO A 67 0.50 20.44 -4.57
N ASP A 68 0.99 21.50 -3.94
CA ASP A 68 0.91 21.68 -2.49
C ASP A 68 -0.52 21.62 -1.95
N ASN A 69 -1.49 22.14 -2.70
CA ASN A 69 -2.91 22.14 -2.34
C ASN A 69 -3.67 20.90 -2.84
N ALA A 70 -3.01 19.94 -3.49
CA ALA A 70 -3.67 18.75 -3.99
C ALA A 70 -4.12 17.86 -2.84
N GLN A 71 -5.38 17.47 -2.86
CA GLN A 71 -6.04 16.57 -1.90
C GLN A 71 -6.67 15.39 -2.64
N PRO A 72 -5.85 14.54 -3.29
CA PRO A 72 -6.40 13.47 -4.12
C PRO A 72 -7.14 12.45 -3.25
N THR A 73 -8.30 12.01 -3.73
CA THR A 73 -8.85 10.73 -3.28
C THR A 73 -7.86 9.64 -3.64
N THR A 74 -7.57 8.72 -2.72
CA THR A 74 -6.49 7.74 -2.90
C THR A 74 -6.98 6.32 -2.70
N LEU A 75 -6.58 5.42 -3.59
CA LEU A 75 -6.70 3.98 -3.45
C LEU A 75 -5.30 3.36 -3.30
N ASP A 76 -4.98 2.88 -2.11
CA ASP A 76 -3.69 2.26 -1.76
C ASP A 76 -3.84 0.74 -1.74
N VAL A 77 -3.29 0.07 -2.75
CA VAL A 77 -3.42 -1.38 -2.94
C VAL A 77 -2.16 -2.09 -2.43
N GLY A 78 -2.34 -3.03 -1.52
CA GLY A 78 -1.26 -3.62 -0.73
C GLY A 78 -0.79 -2.66 0.37
N CYS A 79 -1.75 -1.98 1.00
CA CYS A 79 -1.48 -0.88 1.93
C CYS A 79 -0.73 -1.28 3.21
N ASN A 80 -0.62 -2.58 3.52
CA ASN A 80 -0.03 -3.10 4.75
C ASN A 80 -0.63 -2.40 5.99
N LEU A 81 0.17 -1.75 6.83
CA LEU A 81 -0.28 -0.98 8.01
C LEU A 81 -0.83 0.42 7.66
N GLY A 82 -0.94 0.76 6.37
CA GLY A 82 -1.53 1.99 5.89
C GLY A 82 -0.60 3.21 5.90
N PHE A 83 0.72 3.03 5.84
CA PHE A 83 1.66 4.16 5.87
C PHE A 83 1.34 5.22 4.80
N PHE A 84 1.22 4.82 3.53
CA PHE A 84 0.87 5.74 2.45
C PHE A 84 -0.59 6.19 2.55
N THR A 85 -1.51 5.29 2.84
CA THR A 85 -2.94 5.61 3.02
C THR A 85 -3.15 6.73 4.04
N PHE A 86 -2.50 6.65 5.22
CA PHE A 86 -2.59 7.69 6.26
C PHE A 86 -1.95 9.01 5.84
N ASN A 87 -0.80 8.96 5.16
CA ASN A 87 -0.13 10.19 4.73
C ASN A 87 -0.89 10.91 3.62
N MET A 88 -1.57 10.19 2.73
CA MET A 88 -2.49 10.81 1.75
C MET A 88 -3.74 11.36 2.43
N ALA A 89 -4.32 10.66 3.40
CA ALA A 89 -5.44 11.20 4.19
C ALA A 89 -5.07 12.49 4.95
N LYS A 90 -3.84 12.62 5.43
CA LYS A 90 -3.34 13.86 6.06
C LYS A 90 -3.26 15.05 5.10
N ARG A 91 -3.18 14.83 3.78
CA ARG A 91 -3.29 15.91 2.78
C ARG A 91 -4.71 16.45 2.62
N GLY A 92 -5.73 15.77 3.19
CA GLY A 92 -7.12 16.19 3.18
C GLY A 92 -8.05 15.38 2.28
N GLY A 93 -7.52 14.61 1.32
CA GLY A 93 -8.31 13.71 0.47
C GLY A 93 -8.83 12.49 1.23
N PHE A 94 -9.87 11.84 0.69
CA PHE A 94 -10.36 10.56 1.22
C PHE A 94 -9.47 9.42 0.75
N SER A 95 -9.04 8.55 1.67
CA SER A 95 -8.10 7.46 1.35
C SER A 95 -8.68 6.09 1.68
N ILE A 96 -8.48 5.15 0.76
CA ILE A 96 -8.92 3.75 0.86
C ILE A 96 -7.67 2.87 0.84
N GLY A 97 -7.41 2.14 1.92
CA GLY A 97 -6.36 1.13 1.99
C GLY A 97 -6.93 -0.28 1.82
N ILE A 98 -6.35 -1.06 0.91
CA ILE A 98 -6.73 -2.45 0.66
C ILE A 98 -5.51 -3.34 0.87
N ASP A 99 -5.67 -4.41 1.66
CA ASP A 99 -4.66 -5.45 1.83
C ASP A 99 -5.33 -6.80 2.09
N TYR A 100 -4.69 -7.90 1.68
CA TYR A 100 -5.19 -9.24 1.98
C TYR A 100 -4.90 -9.66 3.42
N GLY A 101 -3.90 -9.04 4.05
CA GLY A 101 -3.44 -9.34 5.40
C GLY A 101 -4.44 -8.86 6.47
N ARG A 102 -5.07 -9.83 7.14
CA ARG A 102 -6.08 -9.52 8.17
C ARG A 102 -5.50 -8.73 9.34
N ASN A 103 -4.31 -9.10 9.79
CA ASN A 103 -3.69 -8.48 10.97
C ASN A 103 -3.25 -7.04 10.67
N GLU A 104 -2.73 -6.80 9.47
CA GLU A 104 -2.33 -5.49 8.97
C GLU A 104 -3.53 -4.56 8.90
N ILE A 105 -4.64 -5.01 8.34
CA ILE A 105 -5.88 -4.24 8.25
C ILE A 105 -6.49 -3.98 9.63
N LEU A 106 -6.47 -4.94 10.55
CA LEU A 106 -6.95 -4.72 11.91
C LEU A 106 -6.09 -3.69 12.65
N ALA A 107 -4.77 -3.74 12.47
CA ALA A 107 -3.85 -2.76 13.04
C ALA A 107 -4.07 -1.36 12.44
N ALA A 108 -4.21 -1.25 11.12
CA ALA A 108 -4.51 0.01 10.44
C ALA A 108 -5.83 0.63 10.92
N LYS A 109 -6.90 -0.18 11.04
CA LYS A 109 -8.19 0.26 11.60
C LYS A 109 -8.06 0.74 13.05
N ALA A 110 -7.29 0.04 13.87
CA ALA A 110 -7.04 0.43 15.26
C ALA A 110 -6.28 1.76 15.35
N LEU A 111 -5.29 1.99 14.45
CA LEU A 111 -4.58 3.27 14.36
C LEU A 111 -5.52 4.40 13.92
N ALA A 112 -6.35 4.19 12.89
CA ALA A 112 -7.32 5.18 12.42
C ALA A 112 -8.27 5.60 13.56
N HIS A 113 -8.81 4.61 14.28
CA HIS A 113 -9.68 4.87 15.45
C HIS A 113 -8.94 5.61 16.57
N LYS A 114 -7.73 5.17 16.93
CA LYS A 114 -6.92 5.78 18.00
C LYS A 114 -6.62 7.25 17.73
N HIS A 115 -6.35 7.58 16.47
CA HIS A 115 -5.95 8.93 16.07
C HIS A 115 -7.10 9.75 15.46
N LEU A 116 -8.33 9.26 15.55
CA LEU A 116 -9.57 9.94 15.11
C LEU A 116 -9.50 10.40 13.65
N VAL A 117 -8.89 9.60 12.76
CA VAL A 117 -8.82 9.90 11.33
C VAL A 117 -10.14 9.48 10.68
N SER A 118 -10.91 10.45 10.18
CA SER A 118 -12.28 10.23 9.67
C SER A 118 -12.36 10.07 8.14
N ASN A 119 -11.36 10.58 7.40
CA ASN A 119 -11.31 10.53 5.94
C ASN A 119 -10.50 9.33 5.40
N ILE A 120 -10.60 8.18 6.08
CA ILE A 120 -9.88 6.97 5.74
C ILE A 120 -10.72 5.71 5.97
N VAL A 121 -10.56 4.73 5.10
CA VAL A 121 -11.13 3.39 5.30
C VAL A 121 -10.09 2.31 4.96
N PHE A 122 -10.14 1.20 5.68
CA PHE A 122 -9.31 0.03 5.41
C PHE A 122 -10.19 -1.20 5.17
N THR A 123 -9.88 -1.96 4.12
CA THR A 123 -10.63 -3.15 3.74
C THR A 123 -9.69 -4.34 3.56
N GLN A 124 -10.03 -5.45 4.23
CA GLN A 124 -9.35 -6.71 3.97
C GLN A 124 -9.89 -7.30 2.67
N MET A 125 -9.06 -7.35 1.64
CA MET A 125 -9.42 -7.93 0.35
C MET A 125 -8.17 -8.35 -0.41
N GLU A 126 -8.19 -9.53 -1.00
CA GLU A 126 -7.22 -9.94 -2.00
C GLU A 126 -7.62 -9.39 -3.36
N VAL A 127 -6.71 -8.62 -3.99
CA VAL A 127 -6.93 -8.14 -5.36
C VAL A 127 -6.52 -9.24 -6.34
N THR A 128 -7.44 -9.58 -7.24
CA THR A 128 -7.33 -10.67 -8.21
C THR A 128 -7.71 -10.17 -9.60
N PRO A 129 -7.40 -10.90 -10.70
CA PRO A 129 -7.86 -10.54 -12.04
C PRO A 129 -9.38 -10.37 -12.13
N ALA A 130 -10.15 -11.14 -11.34
CA ALA A 130 -11.62 -11.11 -11.37
C ALA A 130 -12.23 -9.88 -10.71
N ASN A 131 -11.53 -9.22 -9.76
CA ASN A 131 -12.08 -8.09 -9.00
C ASN A 131 -11.36 -6.75 -9.21
N ALA A 132 -10.17 -6.74 -9.80
CA ALA A 132 -9.37 -5.53 -9.97
C ALA A 132 -10.12 -4.40 -10.70
N SER A 133 -10.89 -4.73 -11.74
CA SER A 133 -11.69 -3.76 -12.50
C SER A 133 -12.94 -3.24 -11.77
N ARG A 134 -13.27 -3.79 -10.60
CA ARG A 134 -14.42 -3.39 -9.76
C ARG A 134 -14.02 -2.53 -8.57
N LEU A 135 -12.76 -2.21 -8.45
CA LEU A 135 -12.27 -1.33 -7.39
C LEU A 135 -12.80 0.09 -7.58
N PRO A 136 -12.96 0.84 -6.47
CA PRO A 136 -13.46 2.21 -6.55
C PRO A 136 -12.51 3.10 -7.37
N LYS A 137 -13.07 4.07 -8.07
CA LYS A 137 -12.30 5.14 -8.72
C LYS A 137 -11.70 6.04 -7.65
N ALA A 138 -10.48 6.51 -7.91
CA ALA A 138 -9.78 7.47 -7.08
C ALA A 138 -8.91 8.38 -7.97
N ASP A 139 -8.61 9.59 -7.49
CA ASP A 139 -7.73 10.48 -8.23
C ASP A 139 -6.32 9.90 -8.32
N MET A 140 -5.90 9.18 -7.29
CA MET A 140 -4.61 8.49 -7.21
C MET A 140 -4.77 7.03 -6.83
N VAL A 141 -4.14 6.15 -7.60
CA VAL A 141 -3.91 4.75 -7.22
C VAL A 141 -2.45 4.59 -6.81
N ILE A 142 -2.21 3.96 -5.67
CA ILE A 142 -0.88 3.60 -5.17
C ILE A 142 -0.75 2.08 -5.23
N CYS A 143 0.30 1.59 -5.91
CA CYS A 143 0.62 0.18 -6.05
C CYS A 143 2.14 -0.01 -5.85
N LEU A 144 2.56 -0.12 -4.59
CA LEU A 144 3.97 -0.14 -4.22
C LEU A 144 4.38 -1.50 -3.66
N SER A 145 5.46 -2.04 -4.22
CA SER A 145 6.11 -3.26 -3.73
C SER A 145 5.20 -4.50 -3.66
N ILE A 146 4.23 -4.60 -4.57
CA ILE A 146 3.29 -5.72 -4.61
C ILE A 146 3.28 -6.46 -5.97
N PHE A 147 3.55 -5.79 -7.09
CA PHE A 147 3.44 -6.36 -8.42
C PHE A 147 4.30 -7.62 -8.60
N HIS A 148 5.55 -7.63 -8.10
CA HIS A 148 6.42 -8.80 -8.14
C HIS A 148 5.86 -10.01 -7.38
N HIS A 149 5.05 -9.80 -6.33
CA HIS A 149 4.37 -10.89 -5.64
C HIS A 149 3.25 -11.49 -6.48
N TRP A 150 2.52 -10.66 -7.25
CA TRP A 150 1.52 -11.16 -8.19
C TRP A 150 2.18 -11.93 -9.33
N ILE A 151 3.23 -11.38 -9.94
CA ILE A 151 3.99 -12.06 -11.01
C ILE A 151 4.44 -13.44 -10.56
N ARG A 152 5.03 -13.55 -9.39
CA ARG A 152 5.46 -14.82 -8.81
C ARG A 152 4.32 -15.78 -8.57
N LYS A 153 3.18 -15.29 -8.04
CA LYS A 153 2.05 -16.13 -7.60
C LYS A 153 1.11 -16.52 -8.74
N LEU A 154 0.85 -15.60 -9.66
CA LEU A 154 -0.20 -15.71 -10.66
C LEU A 154 0.35 -15.78 -12.11
N GLY A 155 1.63 -15.47 -12.30
CA GLY A 155 2.22 -15.30 -13.61
C GLY A 155 1.98 -13.92 -14.22
N GLN A 156 2.63 -13.68 -15.35
CA GLN A 156 2.65 -12.36 -15.99
C GLN A 156 1.27 -11.92 -16.50
N ALA A 157 0.55 -12.79 -17.19
CA ALA A 157 -0.73 -12.44 -17.82
C ALA A 157 -1.76 -11.95 -16.79
N ASP A 158 -1.98 -12.71 -15.72
CA ASP A 158 -2.95 -12.38 -14.67
C ASP A 158 -2.52 -11.13 -13.89
N SER A 159 -1.22 -10.96 -13.66
CA SER A 159 -0.68 -9.78 -12.97
C SER A 159 -0.85 -8.51 -13.79
N LEU A 160 -0.63 -8.56 -15.11
CA LEU A 160 -0.88 -7.44 -16.02
C LEU A 160 -2.39 -7.15 -16.14
N GLN A 161 -3.25 -8.16 -16.03
CA GLN A 161 -4.71 -7.95 -15.97
C GLN A 161 -5.11 -7.20 -14.68
N ILE A 162 -4.53 -7.54 -13.53
CA ILE A 162 -4.72 -6.78 -12.28
C ILE A 162 -4.29 -5.33 -12.48
N MET A 163 -3.07 -5.10 -13.00
CA MET A 163 -2.56 -3.75 -13.23
C MET A 163 -3.46 -2.92 -14.15
N ARG A 164 -4.03 -3.52 -15.19
CA ARG A 164 -5.02 -2.86 -16.05
C ARG A 164 -6.25 -2.43 -15.27
N GLY A 165 -6.82 -3.31 -14.43
CA GLY A 165 -7.97 -2.96 -13.58
C GLY A 165 -7.67 -1.84 -12.59
N LEU A 166 -6.44 -1.81 -12.03
CA LEU A 166 -5.98 -0.72 -11.18
C LEU A 166 -5.80 0.59 -11.95
N ALA A 167 -5.23 0.53 -13.16
CA ALA A 167 -5.09 1.68 -14.04
C ALA A 167 -6.46 2.28 -14.43
N ASP A 168 -7.45 1.41 -14.66
CA ASP A 168 -8.84 1.85 -14.87
C ASP A 168 -9.40 2.57 -13.64
N SER A 169 -9.00 2.19 -12.43
CA SER A 169 -9.43 2.83 -11.17
C SER A 169 -8.79 4.20 -10.94
N ALA A 170 -7.68 4.53 -11.59
CA ALA A 170 -7.01 5.81 -11.47
C ALA A 170 -7.67 6.88 -12.37
N ASN A 171 -8.16 7.96 -11.79
CA ASN A 171 -8.67 9.10 -12.55
C ASN A 171 -7.53 9.99 -13.08
N LYS A 172 -6.45 10.15 -12.30
CA LYS A 172 -5.37 11.07 -12.65
C LYS A 172 -3.98 10.49 -12.46
N TYR A 173 -3.68 9.92 -11.31
CA TYR A 173 -2.34 9.48 -10.95
C TYR A 173 -2.28 7.99 -10.67
N PHE A 174 -1.19 7.35 -11.12
CA PHE A 174 -0.86 5.98 -10.75
C PHE A 174 0.58 5.94 -10.23
N VAL A 175 0.77 5.68 -8.95
CA VAL A 175 2.08 5.59 -8.31
C VAL A 175 2.50 4.13 -8.26
N PHE A 176 3.69 3.82 -8.78
CA PHE A 176 4.15 2.45 -8.98
C PHE A 176 5.62 2.26 -8.61
N ASP A 177 5.90 1.22 -7.87
CA ASP A 177 7.21 0.58 -7.80
C ASP A 177 7.05 -0.94 -7.72
N THR A 178 8.13 -1.67 -8.02
CA THR A 178 8.16 -3.12 -7.91
C THR A 178 9.57 -3.63 -7.61
N GLY A 179 9.67 -4.91 -7.25
CA GLY A 179 10.95 -5.61 -7.18
C GLY A 179 11.73 -5.46 -8.48
N GLN A 180 13.05 -5.54 -8.39
CA GLN A 180 13.94 -5.42 -9.53
C GLN A 180 14.49 -6.79 -9.93
N PRO A 181 14.69 -7.09 -11.22
CA PRO A 181 15.27 -8.35 -11.65
C PRO A 181 16.71 -8.58 -11.15
N ASN A 182 17.44 -7.51 -10.79
CA ASN A 182 18.79 -7.59 -10.23
C ASN A 182 18.83 -7.71 -8.69
N GLU A 183 17.68 -7.81 -8.01
CA GLU A 183 17.64 -8.08 -6.57
C GLU A 183 18.16 -9.49 -6.30
N LYS A 184 19.07 -9.63 -5.29
CA LYS A 184 19.64 -10.90 -4.90
C LYS A 184 18.86 -11.52 -3.74
N ASN A 185 18.91 -12.86 -3.64
CA ASN A 185 18.26 -13.61 -2.56
C ASN A 185 16.75 -13.41 -2.48
N VAL A 186 16.11 -13.20 -3.61
CA VAL A 186 14.65 -13.10 -3.76
C VAL A 186 14.18 -14.09 -4.82
N ASP A 187 12.93 -14.50 -4.72
CA ASP A 187 12.36 -15.56 -5.56
C ASP A 187 11.46 -15.02 -6.71
N TRP A 188 11.55 -13.73 -6.98
CA TRP A 188 10.80 -13.07 -8.08
C TRP A 188 11.66 -12.50 -9.20
N ASN A 189 12.99 -12.44 -9.02
CA ASN A 189 13.89 -11.76 -9.95
C ASN A 189 13.78 -12.29 -11.39
N GLU A 190 13.89 -13.61 -11.59
CA GLU A 190 13.75 -14.24 -12.92
C GLU A 190 12.40 -13.95 -13.57
N SER A 191 11.35 -13.90 -12.78
CA SER A 191 9.98 -13.62 -13.24
C SER A 191 9.79 -12.18 -13.73
N LEU A 192 10.73 -11.28 -13.47
CA LEU A 192 10.68 -9.86 -13.83
C LEU A 192 11.59 -9.51 -15.02
N GLU A 193 12.27 -10.49 -15.63
CA GLU A 193 13.20 -10.26 -16.75
C GLU A 193 12.56 -9.57 -17.96
N PHE A 194 11.22 -9.69 -18.14
CA PHE A 194 10.50 -9.00 -19.21
C PHE A 194 10.54 -7.47 -19.11
N MET A 195 10.93 -6.91 -17.94
CA MET A 195 11.10 -5.47 -17.74
C MET A 195 12.55 -4.99 -18.06
N TYR A 196 13.45 -5.92 -18.43
CA TYR A 196 14.84 -5.62 -18.78
C TYR A 196 15.02 -5.30 -20.26
N PRO A 197 16.10 -4.63 -20.62
CA PRO A 197 17.15 -4.08 -19.73
C PRO A 197 16.80 -2.74 -19.11
N ASP A 198 15.67 -2.14 -19.46
CA ASP A 198 15.29 -0.77 -19.07
C ASP A 198 13.88 -0.73 -18.48
N ILE A 199 13.82 -0.78 -17.16
CA ILE A 199 12.54 -0.71 -16.44
C ILE A 199 11.82 0.64 -16.65
N GLY A 200 12.55 1.73 -16.88
CA GLY A 200 11.98 3.04 -17.17
C GLY A 200 11.24 3.03 -18.49
N LYS A 201 11.89 2.48 -19.53
CA LYS A 201 11.24 2.31 -20.83
C LYS A 201 10.05 1.37 -20.77
N TRP A 202 10.17 0.25 -20.05
CA TRP A 202 9.06 -0.67 -19.87
C TRP A 202 7.87 0.01 -19.18
N ALA A 203 8.12 0.77 -18.11
CA ALA A 203 7.06 1.48 -17.39
C ALA A 203 6.39 2.53 -18.28
N ASP A 204 7.16 3.31 -19.03
CA ASP A 204 6.66 4.32 -19.97
C ASP A 204 5.76 3.68 -21.04
N ASP A 205 6.27 2.66 -21.73
CA ASP A 205 5.51 1.95 -22.77
C ASP A 205 4.23 1.32 -22.21
N TYR A 206 4.34 0.68 -21.03
CA TYR A 206 3.22 -0.03 -20.40
C TYR A 206 2.10 0.91 -19.94
N PHE A 207 2.45 1.96 -19.18
CA PHE A 207 1.44 2.91 -18.69
C PHE A 207 0.83 3.75 -19.81
N LYS A 208 1.59 4.12 -20.84
CA LYS A 208 1.04 4.76 -22.05
C LYS A 208 0.04 3.86 -22.77
N ALA A 209 0.32 2.56 -22.88
CA ALA A 209 -0.63 1.59 -23.43
C ALA A 209 -1.90 1.44 -22.56
N LEU A 210 -1.87 1.83 -21.29
CA LEU A 210 -3.02 1.87 -20.38
C LEU A 210 -3.75 3.24 -20.38
N GLY A 211 -3.36 4.16 -21.26
CA GLY A 211 -4.03 5.46 -21.43
C GLY A 211 -3.51 6.58 -20.53
N PHE A 212 -2.30 6.43 -19.95
CA PHE A 212 -1.63 7.54 -19.31
C PHE A 212 -0.85 8.36 -20.35
N SER A 213 -0.85 9.67 -20.22
CA SER A 213 -0.18 10.59 -21.15
C SER A 213 1.30 10.75 -20.83
N GLU A 214 1.66 10.65 -19.56
CA GLU A 214 3.03 10.87 -19.08
C GLU A 214 3.39 9.85 -18.00
N VAL A 215 4.67 9.45 -17.99
CA VAL A 215 5.26 8.62 -16.92
C VAL A 215 6.53 9.30 -16.41
N VAL A 216 6.52 9.72 -15.17
CA VAL A 216 7.63 10.42 -14.54
C VAL A 216 8.39 9.48 -13.61
N ASN A 217 9.70 9.42 -13.78
CA ASN A 217 10.60 8.74 -12.85
C ASN A 217 10.87 9.64 -11.65
N LEU A 218 10.41 9.24 -10.47
CA LEU A 218 10.59 9.96 -9.21
C LEU A 218 11.87 9.55 -8.46
N GLY A 219 12.78 8.85 -9.11
CA GLY A 219 14.06 8.44 -8.57
C GLY A 219 14.08 7.02 -7.99
N GLU A 220 15.24 6.65 -7.49
CA GLU A 220 15.51 5.35 -6.89
C GLU A 220 15.41 5.42 -5.37
N HIS A 221 14.67 4.48 -4.79
CA HIS A 221 14.40 4.45 -3.35
C HIS A 221 14.72 3.08 -2.77
N ARG A 222 15.42 3.08 -1.63
CA ARG A 222 15.65 1.86 -0.86
C ARG A 222 14.33 1.33 -0.30
N THR A 223 14.28 0.01 -0.14
CA THR A 223 13.22 -0.66 0.59
C THR A 223 13.80 -1.38 1.82
N SER A 224 12.94 -1.76 2.77
CA SER A 224 13.38 -2.48 3.97
C SER A 224 13.83 -3.92 3.69
N LEU A 225 13.55 -4.46 2.50
CA LEU A 225 13.78 -5.86 2.15
C LEU A 225 14.93 -6.09 1.19
N SER A 226 15.40 -5.08 0.47
CA SER A 226 16.44 -5.20 -0.55
C SER A 226 17.45 -4.06 -0.45
N GLU A 227 18.73 -4.39 -0.65
CA GLU A 227 19.79 -3.40 -0.81
C GLU A 227 19.73 -2.71 -2.17
N VAL A 228 19.11 -3.36 -3.16
CA VAL A 228 18.90 -2.80 -4.50
C VAL A 228 17.78 -1.76 -4.42
N PRO A 229 18.05 -0.51 -4.78
CA PRO A 229 17.00 0.51 -4.82
C PRO A 229 15.99 0.19 -5.92
N ARG A 230 14.74 0.56 -5.68
CA ARG A 230 13.64 0.40 -6.65
C ARG A 230 13.29 1.75 -7.23
N THR A 231 13.10 1.77 -8.54
CA THR A 231 12.65 2.98 -9.24
C THR A 231 11.17 3.22 -8.93
N LEU A 232 10.85 4.44 -8.49
CA LEU A 232 9.50 4.91 -8.26
C LEU A 232 9.01 5.67 -9.48
N PHE A 233 7.83 5.32 -9.96
CA PHE A 233 7.18 5.99 -11.08
C PHE A 233 5.84 6.61 -10.65
N ILE A 234 5.48 7.69 -11.31
CA ILE A 234 4.12 8.21 -11.32
C ILE A 234 3.66 8.38 -12.76
N ALA A 235 2.58 7.70 -13.11
CA ALA A 235 1.93 7.86 -14.40
C ALA A 235 0.74 8.83 -14.25
N VAL A 236 0.57 9.72 -15.22
CA VAL A 236 -0.41 10.81 -15.22
C VAL A 236 -1.37 10.64 -16.38
N LYS A 237 -2.66 10.76 -16.12
CA LYS A 237 -3.69 10.90 -17.16
C LYS A 237 -4.00 12.36 -17.40
N ASP A 238 -4.17 12.74 -18.66
CA ASP A 238 -4.76 14.02 -18.98
C ASP A 238 -6.18 14.07 -18.41
N THR A 239 -6.43 15.06 -17.58
CA THR A 239 -7.79 15.39 -17.17
C THR A 239 -8.38 16.23 -18.30
N HIS A 240 -9.17 15.63 -19.17
CA HIS A 240 -10.05 16.42 -20.02
C HIS A 240 -11.02 17.17 -19.09
N GLU A 241 -10.83 18.49 -18.97
CA GLU A 241 -11.81 19.38 -18.37
C GLU A 241 -13.14 19.36 -19.16
#